data_195e414a4ff0b4526359871b97f21f9b
#
_entry.id   195e414a4ff0b4526359871b97f21f9b
#
_cell.length_a   1.000
_cell.length_b   1.000
_cell.length_c   1.000
_cell.angle_alpha   90.00
_cell.angle_beta   90.00
_cell.angle_gamma   90.00
#
_symmetry.space_group_name_H-M   'P 1'
#
loop_
_entity.id
_entity.type
_entity.pdbx_description
1 polymer ?
#
loop_
_entity_poly.entity_id
_entity_poly.type
_entity_poly.pdbx_seq_one_letter_code
_entity_poly.pdbx_strand_id
1 'polypeptide(L)'
;MKKLLLTAMLMGSAFAANAQEITFAMEPSYPPFETTNEKGEIIGFDVDVANAICKEIQATCHFKSQAFDALIPSLKAKRFDAAISAMDITEARAKQVSFSNAYYDSTASYVALKGKADLASAKTIGVQNGTTFQQYTAAETKQYNAKSYASLQDAILD
;
A
#
# COMPACT_ATOMS: atom_id res chain seq x y z
N MET A 1 53.85 3.78 -52.77
CA MET A 1 53.09 2.72 -52.15
C MET A 1 52.61 3.23 -50.77
N LYS A 2 51.43 3.79 -50.69
CA LYS A 2 50.90 4.41 -49.49
C LYS A 2 50.08 3.34 -48.72
N LYS A 3 50.53 2.93 -47.55
CA LYS A 3 49.79 2.04 -46.67
C LYS A 3 48.72 2.85 -45.93
N LEU A 4 47.43 2.63 -46.27
CA LEU A 4 46.30 3.10 -45.48
C LEU A 4 46.09 2.19 -44.27
N LEU A 5 46.36 2.75 -43.10
CA LEU A 5 45.93 2.13 -41.81
C LEU A 5 44.47 2.52 -41.55
N LEU A 6 43.57 1.57 -41.72
CA LEU A 6 42.18 1.72 -41.33
C LEU A 6 42.08 1.38 -39.82
N THR A 7 42.02 2.41 -38.97
CA THR A 7 41.75 2.26 -37.55
C THR A 7 40.23 2.18 -37.38
N ALA A 8 39.68 0.97 -37.19
CA ALA A 8 38.27 0.80 -36.85
C ALA A 8 38.09 1.21 -35.38
N MET A 9 37.46 2.37 -35.17
CA MET A 9 37.02 2.82 -33.85
C MET A 9 35.73 2.06 -33.49
N LEU A 10 35.84 1.02 -32.67
CA LEU A 10 34.69 0.40 -32.03
C LEU A 10 34.14 1.37 -30.97
N MET A 11 33.14 2.16 -31.37
CA MET A 11 32.30 2.85 -30.39
C MET A 11 31.42 1.82 -29.67
N GLY A 12 31.90 1.35 -28.55
CA GLY A 12 31.10 0.58 -27.60
C GLY A 12 30.02 1.51 -27.02
N SER A 13 28.79 1.43 -27.53
CA SER A 13 27.63 2.05 -26.90
C SER A 13 27.42 1.34 -25.56
N ALA A 14 27.93 1.90 -24.47
CA ALA A 14 27.52 1.52 -23.13
C ALA A 14 26.02 1.87 -22.99
N PHE A 15 25.16 0.91 -23.22
CA PHE A 15 23.77 1.01 -22.74
C PHE A 15 23.85 1.08 -21.21
N ALA A 16 23.79 2.28 -20.67
CA ALA A 16 23.48 2.45 -19.26
C ALA A 16 22.09 1.86 -19.07
N ALA A 17 22.01 0.65 -18.51
CA ALA A 17 20.77 0.09 -18.04
C ALA A 17 20.26 1.01 -16.91
N ASN A 18 19.37 1.96 -17.24
CA ASN A 18 18.64 2.67 -16.21
C ASN A 18 17.80 1.65 -15.48
N ALA A 19 18.15 1.33 -14.24
CA ALA A 19 17.29 0.54 -13.39
C ALA A 19 15.91 1.26 -13.32
N GLN A 20 14.85 0.54 -13.55
CA GLN A 20 13.51 1.08 -13.46
C GLN A 20 13.26 1.52 -12.00
N GLU A 21 12.78 2.74 -11.80
CA GLU A 21 12.36 3.22 -10.49
C GLU A 21 10.86 3.04 -10.34
N ILE A 22 10.43 2.50 -9.19
CA ILE A 22 9.02 2.27 -8.88
C ILE A 22 8.70 2.93 -7.54
N THR A 23 7.77 3.86 -7.55
CA THR A 23 7.24 4.48 -6.34
C THR A 23 6.00 3.75 -5.88
N PHE A 24 6.07 3.13 -4.70
CA PHE A 24 4.94 2.54 -3.99
C PHE A 24 4.36 3.56 -3.00
N ALA A 25 3.04 3.64 -2.91
CA ALA A 25 2.36 4.38 -1.86
C ALA A 25 1.63 3.43 -0.91
N MET A 26 1.62 3.79 0.38
CA MET A 26 1.00 3.05 1.46
C MET A 26 0.56 3.97 2.60
N GLU A 27 -0.30 3.49 3.47
CA GLU A 27 -0.73 4.21 4.68
C GLU A 27 0.03 3.66 5.90
N PRO A 28 1.12 4.32 6.36
CA PRO A 28 2.08 3.72 7.30
C PRO A 28 1.65 3.83 8.77
N SER A 29 0.40 3.46 9.08
CA SER A 29 -0.10 3.35 10.45
C SER A 29 -0.77 2.00 10.73
N TYR A 30 -0.41 0.94 9.97
CA TYR A 30 -1.01 -0.39 10.07
C TYR A 30 0.02 -1.51 10.33
N PRO A 31 0.70 -1.50 11.50
CA PRO A 31 1.65 -2.56 11.84
C PRO A 31 0.91 -3.92 11.97
N PRO A 32 1.53 -5.04 11.57
CA PRO A 32 2.91 -5.19 11.09
C PRO A 32 3.10 -4.99 9.58
N PHE A 33 2.04 -4.60 8.84
CA PHE A 33 2.12 -4.47 7.38
C PHE A 33 2.94 -3.25 6.98
N GLU A 34 2.62 -2.07 7.49
CA GLU A 34 3.37 -0.85 7.30
C GLU A 34 3.28 0.09 8.51
N THR A 35 4.41 0.67 8.86
CA THR A 35 4.53 1.67 9.94
C THR A 35 5.71 2.58 9.69
N THR A 36 5.75 3.71 10.39
CA THR A 36 6.89 4.63 10.37
C THR A 36 7.77 4.38 11.59
N ASN A 37 9.06 4.16 11.39
CA ASN A 37 10.02 4.00 12.48
C ASN A 37 10.47 5.37 13.07
N GLU A 38 11.29 5.35 14.11
CA GLU A 38 11.80 6.55 14.78
C GLU A 38 12.62 7.49 13.87
N LYS A 39 13.13 6.97 12.76
CA LYS A 39 13.89 7.74 11.75
C LYS A 39 13.01 8.34 10.67
N GLY A 40 11.68 8.10 10.72
CA GLY A 40 10.74 8.54 9.69
C GLY A 40 10.70 7.64 8.44
N GLU A 41 11.36 6.46 8.47
CA GLU A 41 11.34 5.50 7.37
C GLU A 41 10.11 4.62 7.46
N ILE A 42 9.48 4.33 6.32
CA ILE A 42 8.37 3.37 6.25
C ILE A 42 8.97 1.96 6.24
N ILE A 43 8.50 1.11 7.15
CA ILE A 43 8.95 -0.27 7.34
C ILE A 43 7.76 -1.20 7.52
N GLY A 44 7.96 -2.51 7.34
CA GLY A 44 6.95 -3.52 7.60
C GLY A 44 6.87 -4.57 6.48
N PHE A 45 5.93 -5.50 6.63
CA PHE A 45 5.77 -6.63 5.73
C PHE A 45 5.54 -6.19 4.28
N ASP A 46 4.69 -5.19 4.05
CA ASP A 46 4.39 -4.67 2.71
C ASP A 46 5.62 -4.03 2.06
N VAL A 47 6.47 -3.36 2.85
CA VAL A 47 7.75 -2.83 2.38
C VAL A 47 8.71 -3.95 1.97
N ASP A 48 8.77 -5.04 2.76
CA ASP A 48 9.61 -6.19 2.45
C ASP A 48 9.13 -6.90 1.17
N VAL A 49 7.81 -7.07 0.99
CA VAL A 49 7.22 -7.61 -0.24
C VAL A 49 7.56 -6.73 -1.45
N ALA A 50 7.37 -5.42 -1.35
CA ALA A 50 7.69 -4.50 -2.43
C ALA A 50 9.18 -4.52 -2.79
N ASN A 51 10.07 -4.54 -1.80
CA ASN A 51 11.52 -4.66 -2.02
C ASN A 51 11.90 -5.99 -2.68
N ALA A 52 11.26 -7.10 -2.30
CA ALA A 52 11.47 -8.39 -2.95
C ALA A 52 11.05 -8.37 -4.42
N ILE A 53 9.92 -7.72 -4.73
CA ILE A 53 9.45 -7.52 -6.11
C ILE A 53 10.48 -6.69 -6.90
N CYS A 54 10.90 -5.53 -6.38
CA CYS A 54 11.87 -4.67 -7.06
C CYS A 54 13.20 -5.38 -7.31
N LYS A 55 13.66 -6.18 -6.35
CA LYS A 55 14.88 -7.00 -6.50
C LYS A 55 14.74 -8.00 -7.66
N GLU A 56 13.62 -8.69 -7.75
CA GLU A 56 13.38 -9.69 -8.79
C GLU A 56 13.35 -9.08 -10.20
N ILE A 57 12.73 -7.90 -10.34
CA ILE A 57 12.63 -7.20 -11.62
C ILE A 57 13.78 -6.22 -11.89
N GLN A 58 14.81 -6.20 -11.03
CA GLN A 58 15.99 -5.32 -11.13
C GLN A 58 15.61 -3.82 -11.14
N ALA A 59 14.60 -3.45 -10.35
CA ALA A 59 14.14 -2.08 -10.16
C ALA A 59 14.59 -1.52 -8.81
N THR A 60 14.51 -0.18 -8.66
CA THR A 60 14.67 0.51 -7.38
C THR A 60 13.30 0.88 -6.83
N CYS A 61 13.00 0.49 -5.60
CA CYS A 61 11.77 0.85 -4.91
C CYS A 61 11.91 2.17 -4.14
N HIS A 62 10.89 3.00 -4.23
CA HIS A 62 10.68 4.17 -3.38
C HIS A 62 9.33 4.05 -2.67
N PHE A 63 9.25 4.56 -1.45
CA PHE A 63 8.04 4.48 -0.63
C PHE A 63 7.51 5.86 -0.29
N LYS A 64 6.19 6.03 -0.40
CA LYS A 64 5.49 7.29 -0.15
C LYS A 64 4.30 7.07 0.77
N SER A 65 4.21 7.88 1.82
CA SER A 65 3.03 7.91 2.69
C SER A 65 1.84 8.55 1.96
N GLN A 66 0.67 7.94 2.09
CA GLN A 66 -0.59 8.39 1.53
C GLN A 66 -1.74 7.91 2.40
N ALA A 67 -2.76 8.73 2.63
CA ALA A 67 -3.98 8.28 3.32
C ALA A 67 -4.65 7.13 2.56
N PHE A 68 -5.18 6.14 3.28
CA PHE A 68 -5.69 4.89 2.71
C PHE A 68 -6.80 5.12 1.67
N ASP A 69 -7.77 5.98 1.99
CA ASP A 69 -8.88 6.34 1.10
C ASP A 69 -8.45 7.10 -0.16
N ALA A 70 -7.26 7.71 -0.13
CA ALA A 70 -6.68 8.44 -1.26
C ALA A 70 -5.74 7.59 -2.13
N LEU A 71 -5.44 6.33 -1.77
CA LEU A 71 -4.52 5.48 -2.54
C LEU A 71 -5.01 5.26 -3.97
N ILE A 72 -6.23 4.74 -4.16
CA ILE A 72 -6.77 4.47 -5.50
C ILE A 72 -6.95 5.75 -6.32
N PRO A 73 -7.57 6.83 -5.82
CA PRO A 73 -7.66 8.10 -6.56
C PRO A 73 -6.30 8.66 -6.99
N SER A 74 -5.30 8.59 -6.11
CA SER A 74 -3.96 9.11 -6.41
C SER A 74 -3.20 8.22 -7.41
N LEU A 75 -3.37 6.90 -7.35
CA LEU A 75 -2.84 5.96 -8.35
C LEU A 75 -3.43 6.25 -9.75
N LYS A 76 -4.75 6.44 -9.84
CA LYS A 76 -5.43 6.83 -11.09
C LYS A 76 -4.93 8.18 -11.63
N ALA A 77 -4.57 9.10 -10.73
CA ALA A 77 -3.97 10.39 -11.09
C ALA A 77 -2.45 10.28 -11.37
N LYS A 78 -1.87 9.06 -11.38
CA LYS A 78 -0.45 8.77 -11.67
C LYS A 78 0.51 9.52 -10.74
N ARG A 79 0.16 9.69 -9.46
CA ARG A 79 1.04 10.33 -8.47
C ARG A 79 2.13 9.40 -7.95
N PHE A 80 1.99 8.11 -8.22
CA PHE A 80 2.92 7.01 -7.94
C PHE A 80 2.57 5.82 -8.87
N ASP A 81 3.42 4.82 -8.92
CA ASP A 81 3.33 3.72 -9.89
C ASP A 81 2.49 2.55 -9.37
N ALA A 82 2.53 2.30 -8.06
CA ALA A 82 1.80 1.22 -7.42
C ALA A 82 1.37 1.62 -6.00
N ALA A 83 0.35 0.94 -5.48
CA ALA A 83 -0.05 1.00 -4.07
C ALA A 83 0.08 -0.39 -3.46
N ILE A 84 0.65 -0.46 -2.25
CA ILE A 84 0.69 -1.66 -1.41
C ILE A 84 0.40 -1.22 0.03
N SER A 85 -0.67 -1.70 0.64
CA SER A 85 -1.14 -1.24 1.95
C SER A 85 -2.18 -2.20 2.53
N ALA A 86 -1.87 -3.49 2.56
CA ALA A 86 -2.77 -4.56 3.01
C ALA A 86 -4.21 -4.40 2.48
N MET A 87 -4.34 -3.95 1.23
CA MET A 87 -5.61 -3.56 0.62
C MET A 87 -6.37 -4.77 0.08
N ASP A 88 -7.56 -5.04 0.59
CA ASP A 88 -8.44 -6.09 0.08
C ASP A 88 -8.77 -5.92 -1.40
N ILE A 89 -8.73 -7.02 -2.15
CA ILE A 89 -9.20 -7.09 -3.53
C ILE A 89 -10.73 -7.18 -3.48
N THR A 90 -11.41 -6.14 -3.98
CA THR A 90 -12.87 -6.13 -4.11
C THR A 90 -13.27 -5.85 -5.55
N GLU A 91 -14.47 -6.30 -5.95
CA GLU A 91 -14.99 -6.02 -7.29
C GLU A 91 -15.08 -4.51 -7.58
N ALA A 92 -15.50 -3.72 -6.59
CA ALA A 92 -15.60 -2.27 -6.72
C ALA A 92 -14.25 -1.59 -6.96
N ARG A 93 -13.18 -2.08 -6.32
CA ARG A 93 -11.81 -1.59 -6.50
C ARG A 93 -11.21 -2.11 -7.81
N ALA A 94 -11.44 -3.38 -8.15
CA ALA A 94 -10.96 -4.00 -9.40
C ALA A 94 -11.54 -3.37 -10.67
N LYS A 95 -12.71 -2.73 -10.58
CA LYS A 95 -13.26 -1.90 -11.67
C LYS A 95 -12.49 -0.58 -11.88
N GLN A 96 -11.66 -0.16 -10.94
CA GLN A 96 -10.97 1.12 -10.97
C GLN A 96 -9.48 0.99 -11.25
N VAL A 97 -8.84 -0.07 -10.73
CA VAL A 97 -7.41 -0.35 -10.82
C VAL A 97 -7.18 -1.84 -11.00
N SER A 98 -6.01 -2.22 -11.54
CA SER A 98 -5.59 -3.63 -11.60
C SER A 98 -4.97 -4.04 -10.26
N PHE A 99 -5.20 -5.29 -9.87
CA PHE A 99 -4.59 -5.92 -8.71
C PHE A 99 -3.61 -7.00 -9.12
N SER A 100 -2.61 -7.27 -8.28
CA SER A 100 -1.83 -8.49 -8.30
C SER A 100 -2.65 -9.68 -7.80
N ASN A 101 -2.06 -10.87 -7.77
CA ASN A 101 -2.57 -11.95 -6.94
C ASN A 101 -2.51 -11.54 -5.46
N ALA A 102 -3.40 -12.12 -4.64
CA ALA A 102 -3.35 -11.92 -3.20
C ALA A 102 -2.01 -12.45 -2.65
N TYR A 103 -1.38 -11.65 -1.78
CA TYR A 103 -0.11 -11.99 -1.14
C TYR A 103 -0.28 -12.28 0.37
N TYR A 104 -1.47 -12.05 0.90
CA TYR A 104 -1.84 -12.33 2.29
C TYR A 104 -3.32 -12.64 2.39
N ASP A 105 -3.68 -13.63 3.23
CA ASP A 105 -5.07 -13.93 3.57
C ASP A 105 -5.43 -13.23 4.88
N SER A 106 -6.44 -12.37 4.85
CA SER A 106 -6.88 -11.63 6.03
C SER A 106 -8.30 -11.98 6.45
N THR A 107 -8.58 -11.81 7.74
CA THR A 107 -9.91 -11.93 8.31
C THR A 107 -10.25 -10.66 9.10
N ALA A 108 -11.54 -10.28 9.07
CA ALA A 108 -12.02 -9.16 9.87
C ALA A 108 -12.32 -9.60 11.32
N SER A 109 -11.99 -8.73 12.27
CA SER A 109 -12.33 -8.94 13.68
C SER A 109 -12.71 -7.62 14.33
N TYR A 110 -13.66 -7.65 15.24
CA TYR A 110 -13.90 -6.53 16.15
C TYR A 110 -12.90 -6.60 17.30
N VAL A 111 -12.39 -5.46 17.70
CA VAL A 111 -11.50 -5.32 18.85
C VAL A 111 -12.09 -4.35 19.86
N ALA A 112 -11.83 -4.57 21.13
CA ALA A 112 -12.22 -3.69 22.23
C ALA A 112 -11.19 -3.78 23.37
N LEU A 113 -11.25 -2.86 24.31
CA LEU A 113 -10.47 -2.96 25.53
C LEU A 113 -10.77 -4.29 26.24
N LYS A 114 -9.73 -4.90 26.81
CA LYS A 114 -9.85 -6.16 27.56
C LYS A 114 -10.93 -6.03 28.66
N GLY A 115 -11.90 -6.95 28.63
CA GLY A 115 -13.04 -6.94 29.54
C GLY A 115 -14.17 -5.97 29.15
N LYS A 116 -14.08 -5.31 27.99
CA LYS A 116 -15.12 -4.42 27.44
C LYS A 116 -15.71 -4.93 26.11
N ALA A 117 -15.30 -6.11 25.67
CA ALA A 117 -15.76 -6.71 24.42
C ALA A 117 -17.20 -7.25 24.57
N ASP A 118 -18.19 -6.36 24.48
CA ASP A 118 -19.60 -6.72 24.36
C ASP A 118 -20.18 -6.07 23.10
N LEU A 119 -20.12 -6.83 22.01
CA LEU A 119 -20.62 -6.38 20.71
C LEU A 119 -22.15 -6.17 20.73
N ALA A 120 -22.89 -6.91 21.56
CA ALA A 120 -24.34 -6.80 21.65
C ALA A 120 -24.79 -5.45 22.25
N SER A 121 -23.98 -4.87 23.13
CA SER A 121 -24.24 -3.54 23.72
C SER A 121 -23.51 -2.41 23.03
N ALA A 122 -22.58 -2.69 22.10
CA ALA A 122 -21.84 -1.67 21.36
C ALA A 122 -22.79 -0.85 20.48
N LYS A 123 -22.73 0.48 20.60
CA LYS A 123 -23.50 1.41 19.78
C LYS A 123 -22.68 2.09 18.71
N THR A 124 -21.38 2.20 18.92
CA THR A 124 -20.45 2.87 18.02
C THR A 124 -19.27 1.95 17.71
N ILE A 125 -18.92 1.86 16.44
CA ILE A 125 -17.76 1.12 15.95
C ILE A 125 -16.84 2.10 15.23
N GLY A 126 -15.58 2.18 15.69
CA GLY A 126 -14.52 2.92 15.02
C GLY A 126 -14.04 2.19 13.77
N VAL A 127 -13.92 2.89 12.64
CA VAL A 127 -13.44 2.33 11.37
C VAL A 127 -12.54 3.32 10.64
N GLN A 128 -11.59 2.83 9.86
CA GLN A 128 -10.79 3.68 9.00
C GLN A 128 -11.53 4.01 7.70
N ASN A 129 -11.36 5.24 7.21
CA ASN A 129 -11.93 5.70 5.94
C ASN A 129 -11.47 4.85 4.75
N GLY A 130 -12.39 4.59 3.82
CA GLY A 130 -12.11 3.89 2.56
C GLY A 130 -11.91 2.37 2.70
N THR A 131 -12.04 1.80 3.90
CA THR A 131 -11.87 0.35 4.14
C THR A 131 -13.14 -0.44 3.84
N THR A 132 -12.97 -1.75 3.65
CA THR A 132 -14.07 -2.71 3.60
C THR A 132 -14.83 -2.76 4.91
N PHE A 133 -14.15 -2.53 6.05
CA PHE A 133 -14.76 -2.45 7.37
C PHE A 133 -15.71 -1.26 7.50
N GLN A 134 -15.35 -0.09 6.95
CA GLN A 134 -16.25 1.06 6.89
C GLN A 134 -17.52 0.74 6.08
N GLN A 135 -17.34 0.08 4.92
CA GLN A 135 -18.48 -0.30 4.07
C GLN A 135 -19.40 -1.29 4.76
N TYR A 136 -18.82 -2.30 5.44
CA TYR A 136 -19.58 -3.30 6.18
C TYR A 136 -20.37 -2.67 7.34
N THR A 137 -19.72 -1.87 8.18
CA THR A 137 -20.40 -1.21 9.32
C THR A 137 -21.44 -0.21 8.87
N ALA A 138 -21.25 0.46 7.73
CA ALA A 138 -22.25 1.34 7.16
C ALA A 138 -23.50 0.57 6.64
N ALA A 139 -23.32 -0.66 6.16
CA ALA A 139 -24.44 -1.53 5.76
C ALA A 139 -25.23 -2.03 6.98
N GLU A 140 -24.56 -2.22 8.12
CA GLU A 140 -25.15 -2.66 9.40
C GLU A 140 -25.69 -1.49 10.26
N THR A 141 -26.09 -0.38 9.63
CA THR A 141 -26.49 0.88 10.31
C THR A 141 -27.62 0.75 11.33
N LYS A 142 -28.40 -0.31 11.28
CA LYS A 142 -29.45 -0.59 12.28
C LYS A 142 -28.88 -1.01 13.61
N GLN A 143 -27.67 -1.55 13.64
CA GLN A 143 -27.03 -2.11 14.80
C GLN A 143 -25.96 -1.18 15.39
N TYR A 144 -25.18 -0.51 14.53
CA TYR A 144 -24.04 0.31 14.94
C TYR A 144 -24.04 1.70 14.30
N ASN A 145 -23.51 2.67 15.04
CA ASN A 145 -23.08 3.95 14.47
C ASN A 145 -21.59 3.87 14.10
N ALA A 146 -21.25 3.94 12.82
CA ALA A 146 -19.88 3.94 12.36
C ALA A 146 -19.23 5.32 12.59
N LYS A 147 -18.16 5.37 13.40
CA LYS A 147 -17.32 6.56 13.57
C LYS A 147 -16.06 6.40 12.74
N SER A 148 -15.88 7.25 11.75
CA SER A 148 -14.80 7.16 10.76
C SER A 148 -13.57 7.95 11.16
N TYR A 149 -12.39 7.38 10.91
CA TYR A 149 -11.07 7.93 11.25
C TYR A 149 -10.15 7.93 10.03
N ALA A 150 -9.15 8.81 10.04
CA ALA A 150 -8.15 8.86 8.97
C ALA A 150 -7.26 7.61 8.96
N SER A 151 -6.92 7.09 10.16
CA SER A 151 -6.12 5.88 10.32
C SER A 151 -6.83 4.86 11.22
N LEU A 152 -6.44 3.58 11.11
CA LEU A 152 -6.90 2.55 12.05
C LEU A 152 -6.38 2.82 13.46
N GLN A 153 -5.17 3.34 13.58
CA GLN A 153 -4.58 3.66 14.88
C GLN A 153 -5.39 4.71 15.63
N ASP A 154 -5.87 5.75 14.94
CA ASP A 154 -6.75 6.76 15.54
C ASP A 154 -8.06 6.15 16.03
N ALA A 155 -8.63 5.19 15.28
CA ALA A 155 -9.84 4.49 15.68
C ALA A 155 -9.64 3.60 16.93
N ILE A 156 -8.43 3.06 17.12
CA ILE A 156 -8.08 2.21 18.28
C ILE A 156 -7.81 3.07 19.53
N LEU A 157 -7.28 4.27 19.35
CA LEU A 157 -6.92 5.16 20.46
C LEU A 157 -8.12 5.91 21.07
N ASP A 158 -9.24 6.05 20.35
CA ASP A 158 -10.48 6.68 20.82
C ASP A 158 -11.39 5.67 21.52
#